data_bbea141be80133f47a0e3e04f24ba57f
#
_entry.id   bbea141be80133f47a0e3e04f24ba57f
#
_cell.length_a   1.000
_cell.length_b   1.000
_cell.length_c   1.000
_cell.angle_alpha   90.00
_cell.angle_beta   90.00
_cell.angle_gamma   90.00
#
_symmetry.space_group_name_H-M   'P 1'
#
loop_
_entity.id
_entity.type
_entity.pdbx_description
1 polymer ?
#
loop_
_entity_poly.entity_id
_entity_poly.type
_entity_poly.pdbx_seq_one_letter_code
_entity_poly.pdbx_strand_id
1 'polypeptide(L)'
;MSERGGGPATLTVGEVTALARGRCLSGALDASVRGAGIDTRTMNPGMLFVALPGTHTDGHRFVGEAIRRGAAAVLVARPPEEVVSDAAVILVPDTLRALHRLARGVRERQGPRVVGITGSVGKTSTKEMAAVGAAKAFRTARSPETWNTEIGIPLVLMNMPADCEVAVLELAMRGPGQIRELAEVCRPDIGVVTNVGESHLHFFPSRAALAAAKGELVEALPAQGTAILNADDPLVAALRERTSAHVLFFGDRGDVRAEEVRARPPRASTFRLRTPRGAAYVTLPMPGPHAVANALAAAAVGIALGLSAEAIAHGLGEAAPLPMRLEVIARGGVTVVNDVYNSSPQSMSVALDMVDGIEGSPRVAVLGDMKELGAVSVDAHWAVGREAAHRRFDLIIAFGPLARDLAAAARAEGAARVEHTNELNDVIALLRRELVPGSVVLLKGSRAMAMERITAVLTRSEPTAAPRGGAVP
;
A
#
# COMPACT_ATOMS: atom_id res chain seq x y z
N MET A 1 9.14 9.92 -5.96
CA MET A 1 10.03 9.60 -7.11
C MET A 1 11.39 10.21 -6.80
N SER A 2 12.47 9.43 -6.82
CA SER A 2 13.83 9.94 -6.58
C SER A 2 14.22 10.86 -7.73
N GLU A 3 14.69 12.07 -7.43
CA GLU A 3 15.15 13.09 -8.38
C GLU A 3 16.46 12.73 -9.13
N ARG A 4 16.92 11.47 -9.08
CA ARG A 4 18.15 10.99 -9.70
C ARG A 4 17.98 9.96 -10.83
N GLY A 5 16.73 9.66 -11.26
CA GLY A 5 16.47 8.72 -12.33
C GLY A 5 16.15 9.45 -13.64
N GLY A 6 16.63 8.92 -14.77
CA GLY A 6 16.20 9.33 -16.11
C GLY A 6 14.68 9.23 -16.26
N GLY A 7 14.08 9.87 -17.30
CA GLY A 7 12.67 9.73 -17.61
C GLY A 7 12.29 8.29 -18.02
N PRO A 8 10.99 8.02 -18.26
CA PRO A 8 10.53 6.74 -18.78
C PRO A 8 11.24 6.34 -20.09
N ALA A 9 11.27 5.03 -20.35
CA ALA A 9 11.79 4.54 -21.63
C ALA A 9 11.07 5.21 -22.81
N THR A 10 11.84 5.58 -23.82
CA THR A 10 11.28 6.08 -25.09
C THR A 10 11.00 4.89 -26.00
N LEU A 11 9.77 4.82 -26.49
CA LEU A 11 9.32 3.90 -27.54
C LEU A 11 8.96 4.71 -28.78
N THR A 12 9.03 4.10 -29.95
CA THR A 12 8.39 4.67 -31.14
C THR A 12 6.92 4.27 -31.22
N VAL A 13 6.10 5.02 -31.93
CA VAL A 13 4.71 4.65 -32.22
C VAL A 13 4.63 3.27 -32.85
N GLY A 14 5.57 2.93 -33.71
CA GLY A 14 5.68 1.59 -34.33
C GLY A 14 5.91 0.49 -33.28
N GLU A 15 6.81 0.70 -32.33
CA GLU A 15 7.06 -0.23 -31.22
C GLU A 15 5.81 -0.36 -30.32
N VAL A 16 5.16 0.77 -29.97
CA VAL A 16 3.90 0.75 -29.21
C VAL A 16 2.83 -0.05 -29.95
N THR A 17 2.68 0.18 -31.25
CA THR A 17 1.71 -0.54 -32.10
C THR A 17 1.98 -2.05 -32.13
N ALA A 18 3.25 -2.45 -32.29
CA ALA A 18 3.65 -3.85 -32.31
C ALA A 18 3.44 -4.54 -30.96
N LEU A 19 3.91 -3.94 -29.85
CA LEU A 19 3.74 -4.48 -28.50
C LEU A 19 2.27 -4.56 -28.08
N ALA A 20 1.46 -3.54 -28.40
CA ALA A 20 0.02 -3.53 -28.17
C ALA A 20 -0.74 -4.56 -29.02
N ARG A 21 -0.12 -5.11 -30.09
CA ARG A 21 -0.77 -5.89 -31.15
C ARG A 21 -1.92 -5.11 -31.78
N GLY A 22 -1.70 -3.84 -32.05
CA GLY A 22 -2.66 -2.91 -32.61
C GLY A 22 -2.44 -2.62 -34.09
N ARG A 23 -3.23 -1.68 -34.62
CA ARG A 23 -3.10 -1.10 -35.92
C ARG A 23 -2.99 0.41 -35.81
N CYS A 24 -1.93 1.02 -36.30
CA CYS A 24 -1.80 2.47 -36.41
C CYS A 24 -2.76 2.97 -37.50
N LEU A 25 -3.68 3.85 -37.14
CA LEU A 25 -4.66 4.46 -38.06
C LEU A 25 -4.11 5.76 -38.66
N SER A 26 -3.33 6.51 -37.87
CA SER A 26 -2.73 7.78 -38.25
C SER A 26 -1.48 8.06 -37.43
N GLY A 27 -0.65 8.99 -37.88
CA GLY A 27 0.58 9.42 -37.21
C GLY A 27 1.84 8.74 -37.75
N ALA A 28 3.00 9.31 -37.45
CA ALA A 28 4.30 8.82 -37.88
C ALA A 28 4.75 7.66 -36.95
N LEU A 29 5.16 6.54 -37.55
CA LEU A 29 5.57 5.33 -36.84
C LEU A 29 6.88 5.53 -36.05
N ASP A 30 7.71 6.48 -36.43
CA ASP A 30 8.98 6.85 -35.80
C ASP A 30 8.83 7.90 -34.72
N ALA A 31 7.64 8.48 -34.56
CA ALA A 31 7.37 9.45 -33.50
C ALA A 31 7.59 8.84 -32.09
N SER A 32 8.21 9.63 -31.21
CA SER A 32 8.60 9.20 -29.87
C SER A 32 7.43 9.26 -28.88
N VAL A 33 7.29 8.20 -28.07
CA VAL A 33 6.32 8.07 -26.96
C VAL A 33 7.08 7.82 -25.68
N ARG A 34 6.78 8.57 -24.60
CA ARG A 34 7.46 8.47 -23.29
C ARG A 34 6.47 8.27 -22.16
N GLY A 35 6.37 7.04 -21.66
CA GLY A 35 5.41 6.68 -20.60
C GLY A 35 3.97 6.62 -21.11
N ALA A 36 3.05 6.35 -20.17
CA ALA A 36 1.62 6.23 -20.43
C ALA A 36 0.76 6.85 -19.32
N GLY A 37 -0.44 7.30 -19.66
CA GLY A 37 -1.43 7.84 -18.73
C GLY A 37 -2.85 7.50 -19.17
N ILE A 38 -3.78 7.55 -18.21
CA ILE A 38 -5.22 7.32 -18.41
C ILE A 38 -6.06 8.54 -17.99
N ASP A 39 -5.43 9.52 -17.38
CA ASP A 39 -6.09 10.74 -16.89
C ASP A 39 -5.44 11.97 -17.54
N THR A 40 -6.22 12.68 -18.35
CA THR A 40 -5.74 13.86 -19.10
C THR A 40 -5.25 14.98 -18.19
N ARG A 41 -5.74 15.04 -16.95
CA ARG A 41 -5.38 16.10 -15.97
C ARG A 41 -3.95 15.96 -15.45
N THR A 42 -3.41 14.74 -15.46
CA THR A 42 -2.09 14.40 -14.90
C THR A 42 -1.06 13.99 -15.96
N MET A 43 -1.46 13.96 -17.23
CA MET A 43 -0.57 13.59 -18.34
C MET A 43 0.44 14.71 -18.64
N ASN A 44 1.65 14.28 -18.98
CA ASN A 44 2.67 15.16 -19.57
C ASN A 44 2.65 15.04 -21.11
N PRO A 45 3.05 16.09 -21.85
CA PRO A 45 3.25 16.00 -23.29
C PRO A 45 4.22 14.87 -23.68
N GLY A 46 3.96 14.24 -24.81
CA GLY A 46 4.75 13.11 -25.30
C GLY A 46 4.38 11.74 -24.75
N MET A 47 3.39 11.64 -23.87
CA MET A 47 2.90 10.36 -23.33
C MET A 47 1.92 9.65 -24.27
N LEU A 48 1.75 8.34 -24.06
CA LEU A 48 0.64 7.55 -24.58
C LEU A 48 -0.59 7.76 -23.71
N PHE A 49 -1.68 8.23 -24.28
CA PHE A 49 -2.99 8.18 -23.61
C PHE A 49 -3.67 6.85 -23.86
N VAL A 50 -4.06 6.15 -22.81
CA VAL A 50 -4.79 4.88 -22.91
C VAL A 50 -6.26 5.10 -22.58
N ALA A 51 -7.14 4.98 -23.57
CA ALA A 51 -8.58 5.16 -23.40
C ALA A 51 -9.22 3.90 -22.81
N LEU A 52 -9.27 3.81 -21.46
CA LEU A 52 -9.90 2.69 -20.77
C LEU A 52 -11.41 2.90 -20.62
N PRO A 53 -12.25 1.90 -20.89
CA PRO A 53 -13.64 1.92 -20.49
C PRO A 53 -13.73 1.79 -18.96
N GLY A 54 -14.43 2.70 -18.31
CA GLY A 54 -14.65 2.69 -16.87
C GLY A 54 -16.13 2.53 -16.50
N THR A 55 -16.42 2.24 -15.24
CA THR A 55 -17.79 2.05 -14.73
C THR A 55 -18.62 3.34 -14.71
N HIS A 56 -17.98 4.49 -14.54
CA HIS A 56 -18.65 5.79 -14.46
C HIS A 56 -18.40 6.67 -15.69
N THR A 57 -17.29 6.46 -16.38
CA THR A 57 -16.94 7.23 -17.57
C THR A 57 -16.08 6.41 -18.52
N ASP A 58 -16.19 6.69 -19.81
CA ASP A 58 -15.38 6.04 -20.86
C ASP A 58 -14.21 6.94 -21.26
N GLY A 59 -12.98 6.45 -21.13
CA GLY A 59 -11.75 7.14 -21.51
C GLY A 59 -11.73 7.63 -22.96
N HIS A 60 -12.45 6.97 -23.87
CA HIS A 60 -12.55 7.40 -25.27
C HIS A 60 -13.13 8.81 -25.44
N ARG A 61 -13.95 9.28 -24.51
CA ARG A 61 -14.50 10.65 -24.52
C ARG A 61 -13.43 11.72 -24.32
N PHE A 62 -12.27 11.36 -23.79
CA PHE A 62 -11.17 12.26 -23.49
C PHE A 62 -10.03 12.24 -24.50
N VAL A 63 -10.16 11.45 -25.58
CA VAL A 63 -9.12 11.32 -26.61
C VAL A 63 -8.75 12.68 -27.20
N GLY A 64 -9.74 13.50 -27.61
CA GLY A 64 -9.50 14.83 -28.15
C GLY A 64 -8.82 15.76 -27.13
N GLU A 65 -9.15 15.66 -25.84
CA GLU A 65 -8.47 16.44 -24.80
C GLU A 65 -7.02 15.97 -24.60
N ALA A 66 -6.78 14.67 -24.57
CA ALA A 66 -5.44 14.12 -24.45
C ALA A 66 -4.51 14.62 -25.57
N ILE A 67 -5.01 14.69 -26.79
CA ILE A 67 -4.26 15.19 -27.94
C ILE A 67 -3.99 16.67 -27.82
N ARG A 68 -4.99 17.48 -27.48
CA ARG A 68 -4.78 18.93 -27.21
C ARG A 68 -3.77 19.18 -26.09
N ARG A 69 -3.61 18.26 -25.14
CA ARG A 69 -2.62 18.32 -24.08
C ARG A 69 -1.25 17.77 -24.48
N GLY A 70 -1.07 17.40 -25.74
CA GLY A 70 0.21 16.97 -26.30
C GLY A 70 0.50 15.48 -26.14
N ALA A 71 -0.51 14.61 -26.05
CA ALA A 71 -0.28 13.17 -26.16
C ALA A 71 0.39 12.85 -27.51
N ALA A 72 1.49 12.10 -27.50
CA ALA A 72 2.17 11.66 -28.71
C ALA A 72 1.38 10.58 -29.46
N ALA A 73 0.68 9.75 -28.69
CA ALA A 73 -0.18 8.71 -29.24
C ALA A 73 -1.40 8.47 -28.35
N VAL A 74 -2.47 7.95 -28.92
CA VAL A 74 -3.66 7.49 -28.20
C VAL A 74 -3.94 6.02 -28.53
N LEU A 75 -4.21 5.23 -27.50
CA LEU A 75 -4.57 3.81 -27.61
C LEU A 75 -6.08 3.68 -27.41
N VAL A 76 -6.80 3.23 -28.42
CA VAL A 76 -8.26 3.23 -28.45
C VAL A 76 -8.81 1.88 -28.90
N ALA A 77 -10.02 1.52 -28.42
CA ALA A 77 -10.75 0.32 -28.84
C ALA A 77 -11.73 0.59 -30.01
N ARG A 78 -11.96 1.86 -30.36
CA ARG A 78 -12.74 2.31 -31.53
C ARG A 78 -12.13 3.59 -32.09
N PRO A 79 -12.22 3.84 -33.39
CA PRO A 79 -11.73 5.08 -33.97
C PRO A 79 -12.37 6.31 -33.32
N PRO A 80 -11.61 7.40 -33.09
CA PRO A 80 -12.18 8.67 -32.68
C PRO A 80 -13.16 9.21 -33.72
N GLU A 81 -14.21 9.93 -33.27
CA GLU A 81 -15.20 10.53 -34.15
C GLU A 81 -14.61 11.68 -34.99
N GLU A 82 -13.65 12.41 -34.42
CA GLU A 82 -12.96 13.51 -35.08
C GLU A 82 -11.58 13.05 -35.58
N VAL A 83 -11.24 13.44 -36.83
CA VAL A 83 -9.89 13.23 -37.36
C VAL A 83 -8.93 14.17 -36.67
N VAL A 84 -8.01 13.62 -35.88
CA VAL A 84 -7.03 14.41 -35.15
C VAL A 84 -5.66 14.21 -35.81
N SER A 85 -5.06 15.33 -36.26
CA SER A 85 -3.84 15.31 -37.07
C SER A 85 -2.53 15.22 -36.26
N ASP A 86 -2.54 15.57 -34.96
CA ASP A 86 -1.32 15.88 -34.22
C ASP A 86 -0.80 14.75 -33.33
N ALA A 87 -1.52 13.61 -33.22
CA ALA A 87 -1.07 12.45 -32.47
C ALA A 87 -1.33 11.16 -33.23
N ALA A 88 -0.54 10.14 -32.97
CA ALA A 88 -0.79 8.81 -33.54
C ALA A 88 -2.01 8.16 -32.88
N VAL A 89 -2.86 7.54 -33.71
CA VAL A 89 -4.03 6.78 -33.25
C VAL A 89 -3.77 5.29 -33.43
N ILE A 90 -3.72 4.56 -32.34
CA ILE A 90 -3.46 3.11 -32.31
C ILE A 90 -4.74 2.38 -31.92
N LEU A 91 -5.32 1.63 -32.83
CA LEU A 91 -6.53 0.84 -32.62
C LEU A 91 -6.18 -0.56 -32.13
N VAL A 92 -6.82 -1.00 -31.06
CA VAL A 92 -6.70 -2.35 -30.48
C VAL A 92 -8.08 -2.89 -30.14
N PRO A 93 -8.27 -4.23 -30.05
CA PRO A 93 -9.54 -4.81 -29.65
C PRO A 93 -9.91 -4.53 -28.19
N ASP A 94 -8.90 -4.38 -27.29
CA ASP A 94 -9.04 -4.20 -25.85
C ASP A 94 -7.85 -3.36 -25.35
N THR A 95 -8.15 -2.18 -24.84
CA THR A 95 -7.14 -1.21 -24.39
C THR A 95 -6.45 -1.61 -23.08
N LEU A 96 -7.14 -2.31 -22.19
CA LEU A 96 -6.54 -2.82 -20.95
C LEU A 96 -5.54 -3.94 -21.25
N ARG A 97 -5.96 -4.93 -22.04
CA ARG A 97 -5.05 -6.01 -22.44
C ARG A 97 -3.87 -5.50 -23.27
N ALA A 98 -4.08 -4.46 -24.07
CA ALA A 98 -2.99 -3.81 -24.81
C ALA A 98 -2.02 -3.10 -23.87
N LEU A 99 -2.52 -2.38 -22.85
CA LEU A 99 -1.69 -1.78 -21.79
C LEU A 99 -0.87 -2.84 -21.05
N HIS A 100 -1.45 -4.00 -20.72
CA HIS A 100 -0.74 -5.13 -20.09
C HIS A 100 0.43 -5.62 -20.97
N ARG A 101 0.17 -5.80 -22.27
CA ARG A 101 1.22 -6.22 -23.23
C ARG A 101 2.34 -5.18 -23.36
N LEU A 102 1.98 -3.91 -23.43
CA LEU A 102 2.94 -2.79 -23.46
C LEU A 102 3.83 -2.79 -22.22
N ALA A 103 3.22 -2.83 -21.04
CA ALA A 103 3.93 -2.83 -19.77
C ALA A 103 4.89 -4.02 -19.63
N ARG A 104 4.41 -5.21 -20.01
CA ARG A 104 5.25 -6.41 -20.06
C ARG A 104 6.42 -6.25 -21.04
N GLY A 105 6.18 -5.73 -22.25
CA GLY A 105 7.23 -5.51 -23.23
C GLY A 105 8.29 -4.50 -22.76
N VAL A 106 7.86 -3.41 -22.08
CA VAL A 106 8.77 -2.44 -21.46
C VAL A 106 9.59 -3.10 -20.35
N ARG A 107 8.96 -3.88 -19.47
CA ARG A 107 9.64 -4.62 -18.39
C ARG A 107 10.68 -5.59 -18.95
N GLU A 108 10.33 -6.35 -19.98
CA GLU A 108 11.25 -7.31 -20.63
C GLU A 108 12.43 -6.60 -21.33
N ARG A 109 12.20 -5.47 -21.97
CA ARG A 109 13.24 -4.68 -22.64
C ARG A 109 14.20 -3.99 -21.66
N GLN A 110 13.70 -3.43 -20.56
CA GLN A 110 14.53 -2.75 -19.56
C GLN A 110 15.26 -3.71 -18.63
N GLY A 111 14.66 -4.88 -18.34
CA GLY A 111 15.24 -5.94 -17.54
C GLY A 111 15.47 -5.64 -16.05
N PRO A 112 14.68 -4.78 -15.35
CA PRO A 112 14.84 -4.61 -13.92
C PRO A 112 14.54 -5.91 -13.18
N ARG A 113 15.16 -6.14 -12.03
CA ARG A 113 14.69 -7.17 -11.10
C ARG A 113 13.38 -6.70 -10.46
N VAL A 114 12.32 -7.48 -10.60
CA VAL A 114 11.00 -7.12 -10.08
C VAL A 114 10.72 -7.88 -8.80
N VAL A 115 10.38 -7.13 -7.75
CA VAL A 115 9.90 -7.63 -6.46
C VAL A 115 8.40 -7.43 -6.40
N GLY A 116 7.63 -8.51 -6.39
CA GLY A 116 6.18 -8.49 -6.17
C GLY A 116 5.87 -8.76 -4.69
N ILE A 117 5.02 -7.94 -4.08
CA ILE A 117 4.65 -8.08 -2.66
C ILE A 117 3.14 -8.17 -2.53
N THR A 118 2.65 -9.26 -1.93
CA THR A 118 1.23 -9.44 -1.59
C THR A 118 1.06 -9.86 -0.12
N GLY A 119 -0.19 -9.95 0.33
CA GLY A 119 -0.55 -10.33 1.69
C GLY A 119 -1.86 -9.68 2.13
N SER A 120 -2.37 -10.04 3.29
CA SER A 120 -3.58 -9.40 3.85
C SER A 120 -3.24 -8.01 4.41
N VAL A 121 -2.22 -7.91 5.26
CA VAL A 121 -1.72 -6.67 5.86
C VAL A 121 -0.22 -6.54 5.67
N GLY A 122 0.33 -5.32 5.82
CA GLY A 122 1.77 -5.06 5.77
C GLY A 122 2.36 -4.88 4.37
N LYS A 123 1.63 -5.11 3.29
CA LYS A 123 2.11 -4.98 1.89
C LYS A 123 2.82 -3.66 1.61
N THR A 124 2.14 -2.55 1.83
CA THR A 124 2.67 -1.21 1.53
C THR A 124 3.87 -0.87 2.41
N SER A 125 3.81 -1.18 3.70
CA SER A 125 4.94 -0.95 4.62
C SER A 125 6.16 -1.77 4.21
N THR A 126 5.98 -3.05 3.88
CA THR A 126 7.05 -3.92 3.37
C THR A 126 7.62 -3.38 2.05
N LYS A 127 6.75 -2.96 1.11
CA LYS A 127 7.15 -2.35 -0.16
C LYS A 127 8.03 -1.11 0.04
N GLU A 128 7.60 -0.19 0.90
CA GLU A 128 8.35 1.04 1.15
C GLU A 128 9.71 0.75 1.81
N MET A 129 9.74 -0.10 2.84
CA MET A 129 10.99 -0.51 3.50
C MET A 129 11.93 -1.22 2.52
N ALA A 130 11.41 -2.16 1.71
CA ALA A 130 12.19 -2.87 0.70
C ALA A 130 12.76 -1.94 -0.37
N ALA A 131 11.97 -0.95 -0.82
CA ALA A 131 12.41 0.02 -1.81
C ALA A 131 13.49 0.96 -1.27
N VAL A 132 13.35 1.44 -0.02
CA VAL A 132 14.39 2.26 0.65
C VAL A 132 15.67 1.46 0.82
N GLY A 133 15.58 0.19 1.25
CA GLY A 133 16.71 -0.71 1.38
C GLY A 133 17.42 -0.98 0.03
N ALA A 134 16.65 -1.30 -1.00
CA ALA A 134 17.18 -1.54 -2.35
C ALA A 134 17.85 -0.30 -2.96
N ALA A 135 17.31 0.89 -2.70
CA ALA A 135 17.83 2.16 -3.21
C ALA A 135 19.25 2.51 -2.67
N LYS A 136 19.74 1.78 -1.66
CA LYS A 136 21.13 1.94 -1.19
C LYS A 136 22.16 1.40 -2.17
N ALA A 137 21.77 0.47 -3.03
CA ALA A 137 22.68 -0.19 -3.97
C ALA A 137 22.20 -0.15 -5.43
N PHE A 138 20.92 0.12 -5.68
CA PHE A 138 20.29 0.02 -7.01
C PHE A 138 19.45 1.25 -7.33
N ARG A 139 19.39 1.63 -8.60
CA ARG A 139 18.36 2.56 -9.08
C ARG A 139 16.99 1.90 -9.00
N THR A 140 16.22 2.30 -8.00
CA THR A 140 15.02 1.61 -7.56
C THR A 140 13.78 2.43 -7.88
N ALA A 141 12.80 1.80 -8.55
CA ALA A 141 11.43 2.29 -8.69
C ALA A 141 10.50 1.52 -7.76
N ARG A 142 9.39 2.14 -7.37
CA ARG A 142 8.33 1.49 -6.60
C ARG A 142 6.95 1.96 -7.05
N SER A 143 5.94 1.11 -6.88
CA SER A 143 4.57 1.52 -7.14
C SER A 143 4.16 2.65 -6.18
N PRO A 144 3.66 3.80 -6.70
CA PRO A 144 3.14 4.87 -5.85
C PRO A 144 1.91 4.37 -5.10
N GLU A 145 1.78 4.75 -3.84
CA GLU A 145 0.62 4.47 -2.98
C GLU A 145 -0.10 3.14 -3.28
N THR A 146 -1.28 3.24 -3.89
CA THR A 146 -2.22 2.14 -4.17
C THR A 146 -2.26 1.73 -5.64
N TRP A 147 -1.25 2.06 -6.43
CA TRP A 147 -1.13 1.58 -7.82
C TRP A 147 -0.72 0.10 -7.84
N ASN A 148 -1.63 -0.75 -7.38
CA ASN A 148 -1.42 -2.16 -7.10
C ASN A 148 -2.44 -3.08 -7.81
N THR A 149 -3.19 -2.52 -8.80
CA THR A 149 -4.24 -3.18 -9.57
C THR A 149 -3.83 -3.44 -11.01
N GLU A 150 -4.73 -4.05 -11.80
CA GLU A 150 -4.60 -4.34 -13.23
C GLU A 150 -4.39 -3.10 -14.12
N ILE A 151 -4.68 -1.92 -13.60
CA ILE A 151 -4.40 -0.63 -14.26
C ILE A 151 -3.12 -0.02 -13.69
N GLY A 152 -2.96 -0.05 -12.36
CA GLY A 152 -1.87 0.63 -11.68
C GLY A 152 -0.50 0.02 -11.98
N ILE A 153 -0.36 -1.30 -11.89
CA ILE A 153 0.92 -1.99 -12.14
C ILE A 153 1.45 -1.75 -13.56
N PRO A 154 0.65 -1.90 -14.63
CA PRO A 154 1.10 -1.56 -15.98
C PRO A 154 1.58 -0.11 -16.11
N LEU A 155 0.86 0.85 -15.51
CA LEU A 155 1.25 2.26 -15.57
C LEU A 155 2.57 2.52 -14.82
N VAL A 156 2.82 1.83 -13.70
CA VAL A 156 4.12 1.91 -13.00
C VAL A 156 5.25 1.46 -13.92
N LEU A 157 5.09 0.32 -14.58
CA LEU A 157 6.10 -0.23 -15.50
C LEU A 157 6.34 0.66 -16.71
N MET A 158 5.26 1.24 -17.30
CA MET A 158 5.36 2.17 -18.43
C MET A 158 6.05 3.49 -18.06
N ASN A 159 5.98 3.90 -16.79
CA ASN A 159 6.48 5.20 -16.31
C ASN A 159 7.73 5.08 -15.42
N MET A 160 8.27 3.89 -15.19
CA MET A 160 9.51 3.75 -14.43
C MET A 160 10.71 4.32 -15.21
N PRO A 161 11.75 4.81 -14.51
CA PRO A 161 12.98 5.26 -15.16
C PRO A 161 13.58 4.21 -16.09
N ALA A 162 14.10 4.63 -17.25
CA ALA A 162 14.67 3.73 -18.26
C ALA A 162 15.88 2.94 -17.74
N ASP A 163 16.59 3.48 -16.75
CA ASP A 163 17.75 2.90 -16.10
C ASP A 163 17.43 2.19 -14.78
N CYS A 164 16.14 1.89 -14.53
CA CYS A 164 15.69 1.19 -13.33
C CYS A 164 16.34 -0.21 -13.23
N GLU A 165 16.96 -0.53 -12.09
CA GLU A 165 17.59 -1.83 -11.83
C GLU A 165 16.71 -2.73 -10.96
N VAL A 166 15.90 -2.13 -10.07
CA VAL A 166 14.97 -2.85 -9.18
C VAL A 166 13.63 -2.14 -9.15
N ALA A 167 12.56 -2.88 -9.42
CA ALA A 167 11.18 -2.40 -9.29
C ALA A 167 10.47 -3.12 -8.15
N VAL A 168 10.02 -2.40 -7.12
CA VAL A 168 9.30 -2.97 -5.96
C VAL A 168 7.81 -2.65 -6.10
N LEU A 169 7.00 -3.67 -6.33
CA LEU A 169 5.59 -3.56 -6.70
C LEU A 169 4.69 -4.22 -5.66
N GLU A 170 3.67 -3.49 -5.23
CA GLU A 170 2.59 -4.06 -4.41
C GLU A 170 1.53 -4.67 -5.33
N LEU A 171 1.17 -5.95 -5.09
CA LEU A 171 0.16 -6.67 -5.86
C LEU A 171 -1.06 -6.92 -4.97
N ALA A 172 -2.17 -6.26 -5.28
CA ALA A 172 -3.45 -6.40 -4.57
C ALA A 172 -4.43 -7.27 -5.36
N MET A 173 -5.40 -7.82 -4.64
CA MET A 173 -6.48 -8.61 -5.24
C MET A 173 -7.78 -8.47 -4.44
N ARG A 174 -8.89 -8.73 -5.11
CA ARG A 174 -10.23 -8.95 -4.56
C ARG A 174 -10.80 -10.32 -4.90
N GLY A 175 -10.15 -11.08 -5.78
CA GLY A 175 -10.59 -12.40 -6.22
C GLY A 175 -9.47 -13.29 -6.71
N PRO A 176 -9.74 -14.60 -6.90
CA PRO A 176 -8.80 -15.54 -7.50
C PRO A 176 -8.38 -15.13 -8.91
N GLY A 177 -7.17 -15.46 -9.31
CA GLY A 177 -6.61 -15.18 -10.64
C GLY A 177 -6.01 -13.79 -10.80
N GLN A 178 -6.36 -12.82 -9.94
CA GLN A 178 -5.91 -11.43 -10.09
C GLN A 178 -4.42 -11.26 -9.80
N ILE A 179 -3.87 -11.97 -8.80
CA ILE A 179 -2.41 -11.94 -8.54
C ILE A 179 -1.66 -12.58 -9.72
N ARG A 180 -2.18 -13.66 -10.29
CA ARG A 180 -1.60 -14.30 -11.48
C ARG A 180 -1.57 -13.33 -12.66
N GLU A 181 -2.67 -12.63 -12.94
CA GLU A 181 -2.73 -11.63 -14.01
C GLU A 181 -1.69 -10.52 -13.81
N LEU A 182 -1.57 -9.98 -12.59
CA LEU A 182 -0.55 -8.98 -12.27
C LEU A 182 0.87 -9.53 -12.43
N ALA A 183 1.11 -10.77 -11.99
CA ALA A 183 2.40 -11.43 -12.10
C ALA A 183 2.77 -11.72 -13.58
N GLU A 184 1.80 -12.05 -14.44
CA GLU A 184 2.03 -12.20 -15.88
C GLU A 184 2.48 -10.89 -16.55
N VAL A 185 2.00 -9.74 -16.03
CA VAL A 185 2.39 -8.41 -16.51
C VAL A 185 3.77 -8.02 -16.01
N CYS A 186 3.99 -8.07 -14.68
CA CYS A 186 5.23 -7.57 -14.09
C CYS A 186 6.37 -8.60 -14.05
N ARG A 187 6.08 -9.90 -14.23
CA ARG A 187 7.04 -11.02 -14.25
C ARG A 187 8.05 -10.92 -13.11
N PRO A 188 7.61 -11.14 -11.86
CA PRO A 188 8.46 -10.96 -10.69
C PRO A 188 9.59 -11.99 -10.64
N ASP A 189 10.78 -11.53 -10.23
CA ASP A 189 11.93 -12.38 -9.92
C ASP A 189 11.94 -12.77 -8.44
N ILE A 190 11.34 -11.91 -7.60
CA ILE A 190 11.20 -12.09 -6.16
C ILE A 190 9.74 -11.89 -5.78
N GLY A 191 9.16 -12.85 -5.07
CA GLY A 191 7.76 -12.79 -4.61
C GLY A 191 7.69 -12.84 -3.08
N VAL A 192 6.98 -11.89 -2.46
CA VAL A 192 6.81 -11.80 -1.01
C VAL A 192 5.35 -12.02 -0.64
N VAL A 193 5.08 -12.95 0.28
CA VAL A 193 3.76 -13.11 0.90
C VAL A 193 3.88 -12.78 2.39
N THR A 194 3.28 -11.66 2.81
CA THR A 194 3.46 -11.16 4.19
C THR A 194 2.66 -11.97 5.21
N ASN A 195 1.37 -12.19 4.96
CA ASN A 195 0.47 -12.96 5.83
C ASN A 195 -0.87 -13.26 5.14
N VAL A 196 -1.67 -14.17 5.74
CA VAL A 196 -3.03 -14.50 5.35
C VAL A 196 -3.97 -14.27 6.54
N GLY A 197 -4.49 -13.06 6.66
CA GLY A 197 -5.49 -12.67 7.65
C GLY A 197 -6.92 -12.77 7.10
N GLU A 198 -7.82 -11.98 7.68
CA GLU A 198 -9.24 -11.97 7.34
C GLU A 198 -9.62 -10.87 6.33
N SER A 199 -8.68 -10.02 5.93
CA SER A 199 -8.93 -8.98 4.92
C SER A 199 -9.35 -9.61 3.60
N HIS A 200 -10.42 -9.08 2.99
CA HIS A 200 -11.01 -9.57 1.75
C HIS A 200 -11.65 -10.98 1.83
N LEU A 201 -11.85 -11.53 3.04
CA LEU A 201 -12.44 -12.86 3.21
C LEU A 201 -13.85 -12.95 2.59
N HIS A 202 -14.56 -11.82 2.50
CA HIS A 202 -15.85 -11.74 1.82
C HIS A 202 -15.84 -12.28 0.37
N PHE A 203 -14.72 -12.15 -0.32
CA PHE A 203 -14.58 -12.61 -1.70
C PHE A 203 -14.11 -14.08 -1.82
N PHE A 204 -13.90 -14.77 -0.69
CA PHE A 204 -13.32 -16.11 -0.66
C PHE A 204 -14.13 -17.04 0.26
N PRO A 205 -14.28 -18.31 -0.10
CA PRO A 205 -15.02 -19.27 0.70
C PRO A 205 -14.28 -19.68 2.00
N SER A 206 -12.99 -19.44 2.09
CA SER A 206 -12.16 -19.78 3.25
C SER A 206 -10.81 -19.06 3.26
N ARG A 207 -10.13 -19.05 4.42
CA ARG A 207 -8.74 -18.56 4.54
C ARG A 207 -7.77 -19.37 3.68
N ALA A 208 -8.01 -20.67 3.49
CA ALA A 208 -7.21 -21.51 2.61
C ALA A 208 -7.35 -21.08 1.14
N ALA A 209 -8.56 -20.74 0.68
CA ALA A 209 -8.78 -20.20 -0.65
C ALA A 209 -8.11 -18.83 -0.84
N LEU A 210 -8.15 -17.97 0.18
CA LEU A 210 -7.44 -16.70 0.20
C LEU A 210 -5.91 -16.90 0.13
N ALA A 211 -5.36 -17.87 0.88
CA ALA A 211 -3.95 -18.25 0.82
C ALA A 211 -3.57 -18.75 -0.58
N ALA A 212 -4.41 -19.60 -1.19
CA ALA A 212 -4.20 -20.09 -2.55
C ALA A 212 -4.12 -18.97 -3.58
N ALA A 213 -5.03 -17.98 -3.50
CA ALA A 213 -5.00 -16.83 -4.39
C ALA A 213 -3.76 -15.95 -4.21
N LYS A 214 -3.27 -15.75 -2.97
CA LYS A 214 -1.99 -15.07 -2.73
C LYS A 214 -0.81 -15.89 -3.20
N GLY A 215 -0.90 -17.22 -3.12
CA GLY A 215 0.09 -18.18 -3.60
C GLY A 215 0.32 -18.12 -5.13
N GLU A 216 -0.62 -17.57 -5.90
CA GLU A 216 -0.43 -17.32 -7.33
C GLU A 216 0.84 -16.50 -7.62
N LEU A 217 1.26 -15.63 -6.69
CA LEU A 217 2.51 -14.89 -6.82
C LEU A 217 3.73 -15.81 -6.85
N VAL A 218 3.80 -16.76 -5.93
CA VAL A 218 4.97 -17.65 -5.85
C VAL A 218 4.95 -18.75 -6.90
N GLU A 219 3.77 -19.12 -7.41
CA GLU A 219 3.62 -20.00 -8.58
C GLU A 219 4.16 -19.38 -9.87
N ALA A 220 4.05 -18.05 -9.99
CA ALA A 220 4.49 -17.31 -11.16
C ALA A 220 6.01 -17.04 -11.18
N LEU A 221 6.74 -17.37 -10.11
CA LEU A 221 8.18 -17.13 -10.05
C LEU A 221 8.94 -18.12 -10.93
N PRO A 222 10.02 -17.66 -11.62
CA PRO A 222 10.92 -18.56 -12.31
C PRO A 222 11.71 -19.45 -11.30
N ALA A 223 12.19 -20.59 -11.74
CA ALA A 223 12.95 -21.52 -10.89
C ALA A 223 14.18 -20.91 -10.22
N GLN A 224 14.82 -19.94 -10.88
CA GLN A 224 15.95 -19.16 -10.34
C GLN A 224 15.51 -17.96 -9.48
N GLY A 225 14.20 -17.72 -9.35
CA GLY A 225 13.64 -16.66 -8.53
C GLY A 225 13.68 -16.96 -7.04
N THR A 226 13.14 -16.07 -6.22
CA THR A 226 13.09 -16.24 -4.76
C THR A 226 11.68 -15.99 -4.23
N ALA A 227 11.10 -16.96 -3.56
CA ALA A 227 9.86 -16.85 -2.79
C ALA A 227 10.20 -16.50 -1.34
N ILE A 228 9.73 -15.36 -0.86
CA ILE A 228 9.92 -14.88 0.51
C ILE A 228 8.61 -15.09 1.27
N LEU A 229 8.64 -16.01 2.25
CA LEU A 229 7.46 -16.50 2.94
C LEU A 229 7.55 -16.26 4.45
N ASN A 230 6.42 -15.90 5.07
CA ASN A 230 6.33 -15.76 6.52
C ASN A 230 6.28 -17.14 7.19
N ALA A 231 7.31 -17.48 7.97
CA ALA A 231 7.41 -18.75 8.71
C ALA A 231 6.43 -18.85 9.90
N ASP A 232 5.96 -17.70 10.40
CA ASP A 232 5.07 -17.63 11.56
C ASP A 232 3.58 -17.74 11.16
N ASP A 233 3.28 -17.67 9.86
CA ASP A 233 1.95 -17.92 9.31
C ASP A 233 1.92 -19.30 8.61
N PRO A 234 1.24 -20.31 9.18
CA PRO A 234 1.23 -21.66 8.61
C PRO A 234 0.67 -21.73 7.18
N LEU A 235 -0.31 -20.86 6.84
CA LEU A 235 -0.89 -20.82 5.49
C LEU A 235 0.10 -20.22 4.48
N VAL A 236 0.94 -19.28 4.91
CA VAL A 236 1.99 -18.72 4.07
C VAL A 236 3.16 -19.70 3.96
N ALA A 237 3.59 -20.31 5.06
CA ALA A 237 4.68 -21.27 5.06
C ALA A 237 4.41 -22.48 4.14
N ALA A 238 3.14 -22.95 4.08
CA ALA A 238 2.72 -24.03 3.20
C ALA A 238 2.82 -23.69 1.70
N LEU A 239 2.89 -22.40 1.32
CA LEU A 239 3.06 -21.99 -0.07
C LEU A 239 4.40 -22.41 -0.68
N ARG A 240 5.38 -22.83 0.14
CA ARG A 240 6.65 -23.41 -0.31
C ARG A 240 6.46 -24.57 -1.29
N GLU A 241 5.38 -25.33 -1.15
CA GLU A 241 5.07 -26.49 -1.99
C GLU A 241 4.51 -26.09 -3.37
N ARG A 242 4.19 -24.80 -3.56
CA ARG A 242 3.58 -24.29 -4.79
C ARG A 242 4.56 -23.58 -5.71
N THR A 243 5.85 -23.61 -5.41
CA THR A 243 6.88 -22.95 -6.22
C THR A 243 8.10 -23.83 -6.42
N SER A 244 8.75 -23.67 -7.57
CA SER A 244 10.08 -24.22 -7.84
C SER A 244 11.21 -23.22 -7.56
N ALA A 245 10.87 -21.98 -7.18
CA ALA A 245 11.85 -20.96 -6.82
C ALA A 245 12.54 -21.24 -5.48
N HIS A 246 13.67 -20.59 -5.23
CA HIS A 246 14.32 -20.64 -3.92
C HIS A 246 13.39 -20.05 -2.85
N VAL A 247 13.26 -20.77 -1.72
CA VAL A 247 12.43 -20.29 -0.61
C VAL A 247 13.32 -19.69 0.47
N LEU A 248 13.00 -18.46 0.88
CA LEU A 248 13.62 -17.77 2.01
C LEU A 248 12.52 -17.42 3.02
N PHE A 249 12.65 -17.91 4.24
CA PHE A 249 11.68 -17.66 5.29
C PHE A 249 12.07 -16.43 6.12
N PHE A 250 11.08 -15.61 6.48
CA PHE A 250 11.22 -14.56 7.47
C PHE A 250 10.26 -14.75 8.64
N GLY A 251 10.52 -14.09 9.77
CA GLY A 251 9.74 -14.21 11.00
C GLY A 251 10.57 -14.87 12.12
N ASP A 252 9.97 -15.12 13.27
CA ASP A 252 10.68 -15.66 14.45
C ASP A 252 11.31 -17.04 14.18
N ARG A 253 10.65 -17.83 13.32
CA ARG A 253 11.09 -19.17 12.88
C ARG A 253 11.81 -19.17 11.55
N GLY A 254 12.06 -17.97 10.97
CA GLY A 254 12.63 -17.83 9.64
C GLY A 254 14.15 -17.76 9.60
N ASP A 255 14.68 -17.81 8.37
CA ASP A 255 16.10 -17.58 8.06
C ASP A 255 16.48 -16.13 8.33
N VAL A 256 15.52 -15.21 8.13
CA VAL A 256 15.62 -13.78 8.42
C VAL A 256 14.74 -13.47 9.62
N ARG A 257 15.35 -13.20 10.77
CA ARG A 257 14.66 -13.02 12.05
C ARG A 257 15.21 -11.89 12.89
N ALA A 258 14.42 -11.46 13.86
CA ALA A 258 14.81 -10.46 14.86
C ALA A 258 15.13 -11.13 16.19
N GLU A 259 16.26 -10.77 16.76
CA GLU A 259 16.67 -11.14 18.11
C GLU A 259 16.75 -9.87 18.96
N GLU A 260 16.64 -9.98 20.27
CA GLU A 260 16.81 -8.85 21.24
C GLU A 260 15.86 -7.67 20.93
N VAL A 261 14.62 -7.97 20.54
CA VAL A 261 13.64 -6.94 20.16
C VAL A 261 13.28 -6.08 21.36
N ARG A 262 13.41 -4.76 21.23
CA ARG A 262 13.02 -3.77 22.22
C ARG A 262 12.15 -2.72 21.56
N ALA A 263 10.89 -2.66 21.95
CA ALA A 263 10.00 -1.59 21.55
C ALA A 263 10.33 -0.31 22.34
N ARG A 264 10.33 0.83 21.66
CA ARG A 264 10.48 2.18 22.25
C ARG A 264 9.33 3.07 21.78
N PRO A 265 8.09 2.74 22.19
CA PRO A 265 6.93 3.56 21.82
C PRO A 265 7.13 5.01 22.29
N PRO A 266 6.61 5.98 21.55
CA PRO A 266 5.87 5.84 20.29
C PRO A 266 6.78 5.88 19.05
N ARG A 267 8.09 5.81 19.17
CA ARG A 267 9.02 6.26 18.12
C ARG A 267 9.74 5.16 17.35
N ALA A 268 10.15 4.07 17.98
CA ALA A 268 11.06 3.13 17.35
C ALA A 268 10.94 1.71 17.88
N SER A 269 11.49 0.76 17.11
CA SER A 269 11.88 -0.59 17.57
C SER A 269 13.36 -0.79 17.33
N THR A 270 14.09 -1.41 18.26
CA THR A 270 15.47 -1.82 18.06
C THR A 270 15.57 -3.33 18.17
N PHE A 271 16.36 -3.94 17.28
CA PHE A 271 16.55 -5.39 17.28
C PHE A 271 17.86 -5.76 16.59
N ARG A 272 18.33 -6.97 16.85
CA ARG A 272 19.41 -7.59 16.11
C ARG A 272 18.83 -8.38 14.95
N LEU A 273 19.05 -7.90 13.73
CA LEU A 273 18.68 -8.62 12.51
C LEU A 273 19.66 -9.79 12.30
N ARG A 274 19.12 -11.01 12.17
CA ARG A 274 19.86 -12.22 11.78
C ARG A 274 19.47 -12.64 10.39
N THR A 275 20.43 -12.93 9.55
CA THR A 275 20.25 -13.35 8.17
C THR A 275 21.24 -14.44 7.79
N PRO A 276 21.02 -15.18 6.69
CA PRO A 276 22.04 -16.12 6.15
C PRO A 276 23.37 -15.46 5.76
N ARG A 277 23.40 -14.14 5.64
CA ARG A 277 24.59 -13.35 5.25
C ARG A 277 25.22 -12.57 6.40
N GLY A 278 24.86 -12.85 7.63
CA GLY A 278 25.40 -12.19 8.81
C GLY A 278 24.32 -11.55 9.68
N ALA A 279 24.74 -10.68 10.59
CA ALA A 279 23.85 -10.02 11.52
C ALA A 279 24.24 -8.54 11.70
N ALA A 280 23.23 -7.68 11.92
CA ALA A 280 23.44 -6.26 12.19
C ALA A 280 22.37 -5.74 13.16
N TYR A 281 22.68 -4.66 13.90
CA TYR A 281 21.69 -3.97 14.71
C TYR A 281 20.86 -3.00 13.87
N VAL A 282 19.55 -3.03 14.08
CA VAL A 282 18.57 -2.17 13.40
C VAL A 282 17.94 -1.24 14.43
N THR A 283 17.87 0.06 14.11
CA THR A 283 16.98 1.01 14.77
C THR A 283 15.91 1.40 13.75
N LEU A 284 14.75 0.73 13.83
CA LEU A 284 13.63 0.97 12.95
C LEU A 284 12.81 2.15 13.50
N PRO A 285 12.59 3.25 12.74
CA PRO A 285 11.84 4.43 13.23
C PRO A 285 10.32 4.21 13.22
N MET A 286 9.90 3.01 13.57
CA MET A 286 8.51 2.57 13.69
C MET A 286 8.41 1.60 14.87
N PRO A 287 7.45 1.80 15.79
CA PRO A 287 7.28 0.93 16.95
C PRO A 287 6.40 -0.28 16.63
N GLY A 288 6.57 -1.32 17.43
CA GLY A 288 5.68 -2.47 17.50
C GLY A 288 6.10 -3.69 16.68
N PRO A 289 5.59 -4.88 17.09
CA PRO A 289 5.97 -6.16 16.46
C PRO A 289 5.62 -6.23 14.99
N HIS A 290 4.50 -5.62 14.57
CA HIS A 290 4.09 -5.57 13.17
C HIS A 290 5.08 -4.81 12.28
N ALA A 291 5.69 -3.73 12.80
CA ALA A 291 6.73 -2.99 12.07
C ALA A 291 7.99 -3.84 11.93
N VAL A 292 8.36 -4.59 12.98
CA VAL A 292 9.49 -5.54 12.94
C VAL A 292 9.21 -6.64 11.90
N ALA A 293 8.02 -7.25 11.91
CA ALA A 293 7.67 -8.28 10.92
C ALA A 293 7.75 -7.78 9.46
N ASN A 294 7.24 -6.56 9.19
CA ASN A 294 7.36 -5.94 7.86
C ASN A 294 8.83 -5.65 7.51
N ALA A 295 9.65 -5.23 8.49
CA ALA A 295 11.08 -5.00 8.32
C ALA A 295 11.83 -6.31 8.02
N LEU A 296 11.45 -7.43 8.64
CA LEU A 296 12.03 -8.75 8.34
C LEU A 296 11.71 -9.20 6.90
N ALA A 297 10.46 -9.00 6.45
CA ALA A 297 10.07 -9.26 5.06
C ALA A 297 10.89 -8.39 4.08
N ALA A 298 11.07 -7.11 4.38
CA ALA A 298 11.89 -6.19 3.58
C ALA A 298 13.39 -6.57 3.63
N ALA A 299 13.89 -7.01 4.79
CA ALA A 299 15.25 -7.52 4.94
C ALA A 299 15.49 -8.75 4.07
N ALA A 300 14.51 -9.67 4.01
CA ALA A 300 14.59 -10.84 3.15
C ALA A 300 14.65 -10.45 1.65
N VAL A 301 13.95 -9.39 1.24
CA VAL A 301 14.11 -8.81 -0.12
C VAL A 301 15.55 -8.34 -0.32
N GLY A 302 16.13 -7.62 0.65
CA GLY A 302 17.51 -7.18 0.59
C GLY A 302 18.51 -8.35 0.42
N ILE A 303 18.30 -9.46 1.17
CA ILE A 303 19.10 -10.68 1.03
C ILE A 303 18.96 -11.29 -0.36
N ALA A 304 17.74 -11.41 -0.90
CA ALA A 304 17.49 -11.91 -2.25
C ALA A 304 18.12 -11.02 -3.34
N LEU A 305 18.19 -9.71 -3.08
CA LEU A 305 18.89 -8.75 -3.95
C LEU A 305 20.42 -8.78 -3.79
N GLY A 306 20.97 -9.50 -2.81
CA GLY A 306 22.42 -9.64 -2.62
C GLY A 306 23.04 -8.66 -1.64
N LEU A 307 22.25 -7.90 -0.88
CA LEU A 307 22.74 -6.93 0.09
C LEU A 307 23.32 -7.60 1.34
N SER A 308 24.26 -6.94 2.01
CA SER A 308 24.77 -7.37 3.32
C SER A 308 23.77 -7.01 4.44
N ALA A 309 23.91 -7.64 5.61
CA ALA A 309 23.07 -7.35 6.77
C ALA A 309 23.21 -5.88 7.21
N GLU A 310 24.40 -5.29 7.11
CA GLU A 310 24.68 -3.90 7.47
C GLU A 310 23.98 -2.92 6.52
N ALA A 311 24.06 -3.18 5.20
CA ALA A 311 23.39 -2.35 4.19
C ALA A 311 21.86 -2.39 4.37
N ILE A 312 21.30 -3.57 4.68
CA ILE A 312 19.86 -3.75 4.98
C ILE A 312 19.51 -2.97 6.26
N ALA A 313 20.29 -3.14 7.34
CA ALA A 313 20.05 -2.45 8.61
C ALA A 313 20.06 -0.93 8.44
N HIS A 314 21.00 -0.41 7.67
CA HIS A 314 21.08 1.01 7.34
C HIS A 314 19.83 1.49 6.58
N GLY A 315 19.40 0.75 5.54
CA GLY A 315 18.20 1.07 4.78
C GLY A 315 16.93 1.05 5.61
N LEU A 316 16.78 0.06 6.49
CA LEU A 316 15.63 -0.02 7.42
C LEU A 316 15.61 1.15 8.42
N GLY A 317 16.76 1.63 8.86
CA GLY A 317 16.89 2.79 9.74
C GLY A 317 16.45 4.11 9.10
N GLU A 318 16.44 4.21 7.78
CA GLU A 318 15.97 5.38 7.03
C GLU A 318 14.51 5.27 6.55
N ALA A 319 13.84 4.14 6.81
CA ALA A 319 12.46 3.97 6.42
C ALA A 319 11.56 4.93 7.20
N ALA A 320 10.75 5.70 6.49
CA ALA A 320 9.80 6.63 7.12
C ALA A 320 8.48 5.95 7.47
N PRO A 321 7.84 6.30 8.60
CA PRO A 321 6.46 5.95 8.85
C PRO A 321 5.55 6.40 7.70
N LEU A 322 4.56 5.58 7.36
CA LEU A 322 3.62 5.91 6.31
C LEU A 322 2.43 6.70 6.86
N PRO A 323 1.97 7.73 6.17
CA PRO A 323 0.74 8.43 6.57
C PRO A 323 -0.43 7.48 6.74
N MET A 324 -1.26 7.70 7.75
CA MET A 324 -2.47 6.93 8.05
C MET A 324 -2.25 5.42 8.32
N ARG A 325 -1.02 5.00 8.66
CA ARG A 325 -0.67 3.58 8.96
C ARG A 325 0.12 3.50 10.26
N LEU A 326 -0.59 3.50 11.37
CA LEU A 326 -0.04 3.61 12.72
C LEU A 326 0.94 4.80 12.87
N GLU A 327 0.66 5.85 12.14
CA GLU A 327 1.41 7.09 12.16
C GLU A 327 1.21 7.80 13.52
N VAL A 328 2.29 8.12 14.20
CA VAL A 328 2.22 8.83 15.49
C VAL A 328 2.48 10.32 15.28
N ILE A 329 1.48 11.12 15.57
CA ILE A 329 1.53 12.59 15.42
C ILE A 329 1.37 13.21 16.82
N ALA A 330 2.38 13.95 17.27
CA ALA A 330 2.31 14.73 18.50
C ALA A 330 1.99 16.19 18.17
N ARG A 331 0.85 16.69 18.63
CA ARG A 331 0.40 18.06 18.37
C ARG A 331 -0.43 18.62 19.52
N GLY A 332 -0.15 19.86 19.94
CA GLY A 332 -0.90 20.52 21.03
C GLY A 332 -0.88 19.76 22.36
N GLY A 333 0.16 18.98 22.62
CA GLY A 333 0.23 18.11 23.79
C GLY A 333 -0.55 16.80 23.67
N VAL A 334 -1.26 16.55 22.55
CA VAL A 334 -2.00 15.31 22.28
C VAL A 334 -1.17 14.41 21.38
N THR A 335 -1.14 13.11 21.70
CA THR A 335 -0.57 12.07 20.84
C THR A 335 -1.68 11.39 20.05
N VAL A 336 -1.66 11.56 18.72
CA VAL A 336 -2.61 10.93 17.79
C VAL A 336 -1.95 9.74 17.12
N VAL A 337 -2.50 8.56 17.32
CA VAL A 337 -2.16 7.34 16.56
C VAL A 337 -3.12 7.24 15.38
N ASN A 338 -2.65 7.64 14.21
CA ASN A 338 -3.42 7.74 12.98
C ASN A 338 -3.29 6.46 12.14
N ASP A 339 -4.33 5.62 12.15
CA ASP A 339 -4.37 4.36 11.39
C ASP A 339 -5.68 4.23 10.59
N VAL A 340 -6.03 5.31 9.88
CA VAL A 340 -7.31 5.47 9.18
C VAL A 340 -7.28 5.07 7.70
N TYR A 341 -6.17 4.46 7.23
CA TYR A 341 -6.08 4.04 5.83
C TYR A 341 -7.02 2.87 5.51
N ASN A 342 -7.07 1.85 6.36
CA ASN A 342 -7.99 0.72 6.24
C ASN A 342 -8.14 0.00 7.59
N SER A 343 -9.15 -0.88 7.70
CA SER A 343 -9.41 -1.61 8.92
C SER A 343 -9.84 -3.04 8.66
N SER A 344 -9.29 -3.97 9.44
CA SER A 344 -9.68 -5.38 9.55
C SER A 344 -9.49 -5.82 11.00
N PRO A 345 -10.10 -6.93 11.45
CA PRO A 345 -9.95 -7.41 12.83
C PRO A 345 -8.49 -7.52 13.26
N GLN A 346 -7.66 -8.18 12.47
CA GLN A 346 -6.22 -8.31 12.75
C GLN A 346 -5.51 -6.96 12.88
N SER A 347 -5.82 -6.00 11.99
CA SER A 347 -5.19 -4.68 12.03
C SER A 347 -5.72 -3.81 13.18
N MET A 348 -6.96 -4.03 13.64
CA MET A 348 -7.50 -3.40 14.85
C MET A 348 -6.74 -3.86 16.09
N SER A 349 -6.56 -5.18 16.26
CA SER A 349 -5.77 -5.76 17.36
C SER A 349 -4.38 -5.16 17.43
N VAL A 350 -3.68 -5.08 16.31
CA VAL A 350 -2.34 -4.47 16.22
C VAL A 350 -2.35 -3.00 16.66
N ALA A 351 -3.37 -2.23 16.28
CA ALA A 351 -3.47 -0.83 16.65
C ALA A 351 -3.77 -0.64 18.15
N LEU A 352 -4.64 -1.49 18.69
CA LEU A 352 -4.94 -1.51 20.13
C LEU A 352 -3.70 -1.85 20.95
N ASP A 353 -2.93 -2.89 20.56
CA ASP A 353 -1.67 -3.28 21.19
C ASP A 353 -0.64 -2.16 21.18
N MET A 354 -0.52 -1.45 20.05
CA MET A 354 0.43 -0.35 19.93
C MET A 354 0.13 0.78 20.92
N VAL A 355 -1.16 1.13 21.08
CA VAL A 355 -1.56 2.22 21.98
C VAL A 355 -1.30 1.86 23.46
N ASP A 356 -1.41 0.59 23.83
CA ASP A 356 -1.10 0.15 25.20
C ASP A 356 0.34 0.49 25.64
N GLY A 357 1.27 0.53 24.69
CA GLY A 357 2.66 0.90 24.93
C GLY A 357 2.92 2.42 24.97
N ILE A 358 1.91 3.27 24.74
CA ILE A 358 2.07 4.74 24.75
C ILE A 358 1.53 5.29 26.07
N GLU A 359 2.34 6.03 26.79
CA GLU A 359 1.94 6.72 28.02
C GLU A 359 1.09 7.95 27.71
N GLY A 360 0.08 8.21 28.55
CA GLY A 360 -0.77 9.38 28.47
C GLY A 360 -2.18 9.13 29.01
N SER A 361 -2.87 10.22 29.39
CA SER A 361 -4.25 10.20 29.88
C SER A 361 -4.92 11.56 29.60
N PRO A 362 -6.21 11.58 29.26
CA PRO A 362 -7.05 10.42 28.93
C PRO A 362 -6.65 9.68 27.67
N ARG A 363 -7.04 8.42 27.60
CA ARG A 363 -6.82 7.52 26.45
C ARG A 363 -8.15 7.30 25.72
N VAL A 364 -8.22 7.67 24.47
CA VAL A 364 -9.44 7.60 23.67
C VAL A 364 -9.22 6.72 22.44
N ALA A 365 -10.14 5.81 22.17
CA ALA A 365 -10.15 5.05 20.92
C ALA A 365 -11.35 5.45 20.07
N VAL A 366 -11.11 5.87 18.82
CA VAL A 366 -12.14 6.05 17.80
C VAL A 366 -12.03 4.89 16.82
N LEU A 367 -12.97 3.96 16.90
CA LEU A 367 -12.99 2.72 16.14
C LEU A 367 -14.14 2.74 15.15
N GLY A 368 -13.80 2.89 13.87
CA GLY A 368 -14.76 2.94 12.77
C GLY A 368 -15.11 1.56 12.21
N ASP A 369 -16.11 1.52 11.34
CA ASP A 369 -16.52 0.31 10.65
C ASP A 369 -15.36 -0.43 9.99
N MET A 370 -15.36 -1.74 10.10
CA MET A 370 -14.56 -2.65 9.29
C MET A 370 -15.40 -3.12 8.11
N LYS A 371 -15.10 -2.60 6.91
CA LYS A 371 -15.81 -2.95 5.66
C LYS A 371 -15.24 -4.22 5.03
N GLU A 372 -15.96 -4.78 4.06
CA GLU A 372 -15.56 -5.96 3.26
C GLU A 372 -15.37 -7.26 4.08
N LEU A 373 -16.07 -7.39 5.22
CA LEU A 373 -16.04 -8.61 6.05
C LEU A 373 -17.16 -9.59 5.72
N GLY A 374 -18.21 -9.17 4.99
CA GLY A 374 -19.33 -10.03 4.60
C GLY A 374 -20.06 -10.65 5.80
N ALA A 375 -20.29 -11.94 5.75
CA ALA A 375 -21.05 -12.67 6.76
C ALA A 375 -20.42 -12.65 8.17
N VAL A 376 -19.09 -12.49 8.27
CA VAL A 376 -18.39 -12.46 9.56
C VAL A 376 -18.34 -11.06 10.19
N SER A 377 -19.00 -10.07 9.58
CA SER A 377 -18.90 -8.67 10.02
C SER A 377 -19.35 -8.47 11.47
N VAL A 378 -20.49 -9.03 11.86
CA VAL A 378 -21.03 -8.91 13.24
C VAL A 378 -20.04 -9.50 14.25
N ASP A 379 -19.63 -10.76 14.03
CA ASP A 379 -18.72 -11.46 14.95
C ASP A 379 -17.36 -10.76 15.06
N ALA A 380 -16.87 -10.22 13.95
CA ALA A 380 -15.62 -9.47 13.91
C ALA A 380 -15.71 -8.15 14.69
N HIS A 381 -16.81 -7.39 14.57
CA HIS A 381 -17.02 -6.17 15.35
C HIS A 381 -17.20 -6.49 16.83
N TRP A 382 -17.90 -7.57 17.16
CA TRP A 382 -18.02 -8.06 18.54
C TRP A 382 -16.67 -8.43 19.14
N ALA A 383 -15.84 -9.19 18.41
CA ALA A 383 -14.52 -9.58 18.86
C ALA A 383 -13.63 -8.37 19.17
N VAL A 384 -13.61 -7.38 18.25
CA VAL A 384 -12.84 -6.13 18.44
C VAL A 384 -13.39 -5.30 19.61
N GLY A 385 -14.72 -5.24 19.78
CA GLY A 385 -15.34 -4.53 20.91
C GLY A 385 -14.93 -5.12 22.26
N ARG A 386 -14.94 -6.45 22.40
CA ARG A 386 -14.43 -7.15 23.58
C ARG A 386 -12.95 -6.88 23.83
N GLU A 387 -12.15 -6.97 22.78
CA GLU A 387 -10.71 -6.69 22.87
C GLU A 387 -10.45 -5.26 23.33
N ALA A 388 -11.14 -4.27 22.74
CA ALA A 388 -10.99 -2.87 23.11
C ALA A 388 -11.39 -2.59 24.58
N ALA A 389 -12.41 -3.28 25.09
CA ALA A 389 -12.85 -3.16 26.49
C ALA A 389 -11.79 -3.61 27.50
N HIS A 390 -10.97 -4.61 27.12
CA HIS A 390 -9.88 -5.11 27.96
C HIS A 390 -8.62 -4.24 27.91
N ARG A 391 -8.62 -3.17 27.09
CA ARG A 391 -7.54 -2.20 27.02
C ARG A 391 -7.82 -0.99 27.93
N ARG A 392 -6.77 -0.25 28.25
CA ARG A 392 -6.83 0.91 29.15
C ARG A 392 -7.33 2.17 28.44
N PHE A 393 -8.57 2.14 27.88
CA PHE A 393 -9.21 3.32 27.32
C PHE A 393 -10.19 3.94 28.31
N ASP A 394 -10.10 5.26 28.51
CA ASP A 394 -11.06 6.04 29.30
C ASP A 394 -12.37 6.26 28.51
N LEU A 395 -12.27 6.25 27.16
CA LEU A 395 -13.39 6.41 26.26
C LEU A 395 -13.18 5.62 24.95
N ILE A 396 -14.17 4.83 24.58
CA ILE A 396 -14.27 4.20 23.25
C ILE A 396 -15.39 4.88 22.48
N ILE A 397 -15.09 5.42 21.29
CA ILE A 397 -16.04 6.01 20.37
C ILE A 397 -16.16 5.05 19.17
N ALA A 398 -17.26 4.34 19.07
CA ALA A 398 -17.59 3.49 17.94
C ALA A 398 -18.24 4.34 16.84
N PHE A 399 -17.64 4.39 15.66
CA PHE A 399 -18.05 5.26 14.56
C PHE A 399 -18.55 4.49 13.36
N GLY A 400 -19.81 4.64 13.03
CA GLY A 400 -20.47 4.05 11.86
C GLY A 400 -21.49 2.97 12.20
N PRO A 401 -22.37 2.60 11.24
CA PRO A 401 -23.49 1.69 11.48
C PRO A 401 -23.08 0.27 11.89
N LEU A 402 -21.94 -0.26 11.41
CA LEU A 402 -21.44 -1.58 11.79
C LEU A 402 -20.73 -1.55 13.15
N ALA A 403 -20.10 -0.42 13.49
CA ALA A 403 -19.44 -0.24 14.77
C ALA A 403 -20.40 -0.22 15.97
N ARG A 404 -21.74 -0.19 15.73
CA ARG A 404 -22.76 -0.40 16.76
C ARG A 404 -22.54 -1.73 17.50
N ASP A 405 -22.19 -2.79 16.77
CA ASP A 405 -21.97 -4.12 17.36
C ASP A 405 -20.70 -4.14 18.21
N LEU A 406 -19.65 -3.40 17.79
CA LEU A 406 -18.44 -3.17 18.58
C LEU A 406 -18.78 -2.42 19.88
N ALA A 407 -19.60 -1.37 19.81
CA ALA A 407 -20.02 -0.62 21.01
C ALA A 407 -20.81 -1.49 21.99
N ALA A 408 -21.71 -2.33 21.47
CA ALA A 408 -22.50 -3.26 22.28
C ALA A 408 -21.59 -4.27 23.02
N ALA A 409 -20.63 -4.84 22.31
CA ALA A 409 -19.66 -5.77 22.87
C ALA A 409 -18.78 -5.10 23.95
N ALA A 410 -18.26 -3.90 23.68
CA ALA A 410 -17.42 -3.18 24.63
C ALA A 410 -18.17 -2.84 25.92
N ARG A 411 -19.47 -2.46 25.84
CA ARG A 411 -20.32 -2.24 27.02
C ARG A 411 -20.58 -3.52 27.80
N ALA A 412 -20.85 -4.62 27.10
CA ALA A 412 -21.10 -5.93 27.72
C ALA A 412 -19.86 -6.44 28.51
N GLU A 413 -18.66 -6.13 28.04
CA GLU A 413 -17.40 -6.46 28.72
C GLU A 413 -16.98 -5.43 29.81
N GLY A 414 -17.80 -4.41 30.06
CA GLY A 414 -17.57 -3.47 31.16
C GLY A 414 -16.61 -2.33 30.85
N ALA A 415 -16.44 -1.94 29.60
CA ALA A 415 -15.64 -0.76 29.26
C ALA A 415 -16.15 0.48 29.98
N ALA A 416 -15.24 1.33 30.49
CA ALA A 416 -15.53 2.46 31.37
C ALA A 416 -16.54 3.45 30.74
N ARG A 417 -16.33 3.81 29.49
CA ARG A 417 -17.22 4.69 28.73
C ARG A 417 -17.22 4.32 27.27
N VAL A 418 -18.43 4.12 26.68
CA VAL A 418 -18.59 3.77 25.26
C VAL A 418 -19.67 4.65 24.63
N GLU A 419 -19.29 5.43 23.64
CA GLU A 419 -20.18 6.23 22.81
C GLU A 419 -20.32 5.60 21.44
N HIS A 420 -21.46 5.79 20.78
CA HIS A 420 -21.69 5.36 19.40
C HIS A 420 -22.35 6.47 18.61
N THR A 421 -21.84 6.75 17.42
CA THR A 421 -22.43 7.70 16.49
C THR A 421 -22.17 7.30 15.03
N ASN A 422 -23.04 7.73 14.13
CA ASN A 422 -22.89 7.60 12.69
C ASN A 422 -22.34 8.90 12.06
N GLU A 423 -22.25 9.97 12.86
CA GLU A 423 -21.93 11.31 12.38
C GLU A 423 -20.49 11.71 12.72
N LEU A 424 -19.71 12.04 11.69
CA LEU A 424 -18.30 12.45 11.87
C LEU A 424 -18.17 13.69 12.77
N ASN A 425 -19.11 14.63 12.66
CA ASN A 425 -19.08 15.86 13.45
C ASN A 425 -19.29 15.59 14.94
N ASP A 426 -20.06 14.56 15.31
CA ASP A 426 -20.24 14.16 16.71
C ASP A 426 -18.94 13.59 17.28
N VAL A 427 -18.22 12.76 16.48
CA VAL A 427 -16.89 12.27 16.87
C VAL A 427 -15.95 13.44 17.15
N ILE A 428 -15.90 14.43 16.24
CA ILE A 428 -15.06 15.62 16.42
C ILE A 428 -15.45 16.42 17.66
N ALA A 429 -16.75 16.60 17.91
CA ALA A 429 -17.26 17.32 19.09
C ALA A 429 -16.89 16.59 20.39
N LEU A 430 -17.04 15.26 20.43
CA LEU A 430 -16.59 14.42 21.56
C LEU A 430 -15.09 14.58 21.80
N LEU A 431 -14.26 14.44 20.77
CA LEU A 431 -12.82 14.56 20.91
C LEU A 431 -12.37 15.95 21.42
N ARG A 432 -12.99 17.02 20.91
CA ARG A 432 -12.69 18.39 21.41
C ARG A 432 -13.01 18.57 22.87
N ARG A 433 -14.02 17.89 23.39
CA ARG A 433 -14.41 17.96 24.82
C ARG A 433 -13.49 17.12 25.71
N GLU A 434 -13.06 15.96 25.23
CA GLU A 434 -12.36 14.94 26.01
C GLU A 434 -10.82 15.08 25.97
N LEU A 435 -10.25 15.58 24.85
CA LEU A 435 -8.81 15.65 24.68
C LEU A 435 -8.22 16.88 25.37
N VAL A 436 -7.23 16.66 26.20
CA VAL A 436 -6.41 17.66 26.90
C VAL A 436 -4.93 17.38 26.65
N PRO A 437 -4.01 18.31 26.93
CA PRO A 437 -2.58 18.01 26.88
C PRO A 437 -2.24 16.77 27.72
N GLY A 438 -1.48 15.84 27.17
CA GLY A 438 -1.20 14.53 27.75
C GLY A 438 -2.09 13.40 27.25
N SER A 439 -3.16 13.69 26.50
CA SER A 439 -4.06 12.67 25.94
C SER A 439 -3.39 11.82 24.85
N VAL A 440 -3.85 10.57 24.72
CA VAL A 440 -3.55 9.68 23.60
C VAL A 440 -4.84 9.31 22.90
N VAL A 441 -4.90 9.45 21.57
CA VAL A 441 -6.08 9.07 20.77
C VAL A 441 -5.69 8.13 19.63
N LEU A 442 -6.35 6.97 19.57
CA LEU A 442 -6.29 6.07 18.42
C LEU A 442 -7.42 6.42 17.45
N LEU A 443 -7.10 6.61 16.18
CA LEU A 443 -8.06 6.75 15.10
C LEU A 443 -7.90 5.58 14.12
N LYS A 444 -8.93 4.73 13.98
CA LYS A 444 -8.87 3.59 13.06
C LYS A 444 -10.24 3.23 12.49
N GLY A 445 -10.28 3.04 11.17
CA GLY A 445 -11.47 2.63 10.43
C GLY A 445 -11.15 2.32 8.97
N SER A 446 -12.11 1.74 8.27
CA SER A 446 -11.97 1.49 6.83
C SER A 446 -11.86 2.79 6.02
N ARG A 447 -11.19 2.77 4.89
CA ARG A 447 -10.96 3.94 4.02
C ARG A 447 -12.25 4.70 3.69
N ALA A 448 -13.34 3.96 3.45
CA ALA A 448 -14.64 4.54 3.13
C ALA A 448 -15.25 5.41 4.27
N MET A 449 -14.72 5.31 5.49
CA MET A 449 -15.18 6.13 6.63
C MET A 449 -14.61 7.55 6.61
N ALA A 450 -13.64 7.84 5.74
CA ALA A 450 -12.99 9.16 5.56
C ALA A 450 -12.50 9.78 6.88
N MET A 451 -11.99 8.96 7.80
CA MET A 451 -11.57 9.38 9.14
C MET A 451 -10.31 10.26 9.15
N GLU A 452 -9.58 10.36 8.04
CA GLU A 452 -8.50 11.35 7.86
C GLU A 452 -8.97 12.79 8.09
N ARG A 453 -10.27 13.06 7.96
CA ARG A 453 -10.87 14.35 8.30
C ARG A 453 -10.81 14.63 9.80
N ILE A 454 -10.91 13.60 10.65
CA ILE A 454 -10.72 13.74 12.10
C ILE A 454 -9.26 14.09 12.38
N THR A 455 -8.33 13.33 11.79
CA THR A 455 -6.89 13.61 11.93
C THR A 455 -6.57 15.05 11.53
N ALA A 456 -7.08 15.50 10.39
CA ALA A 456 -6.86 16.86 9.91
C ALA A 456 -7.36 17.94 10.90
N VAL A 457 -8.46 17.69 11.60
CA VAL A 457 -8.98 18.63 12.63
C VAL A 457 -8.09 18.66 13.85
N LEU A 458 -7.63 17.49 14.33
CA LEU A 458 -6.80 17.38 15.53
C LEU A 458 -5.36 17.90 15.33
N THR A 459 -4.88 17.89 14.07
CA THR A 459 -3.49 18.24 13.75
C THR A 459 -3.34 19.60 13.07
N ARG A 460 -4.43 20.30 12.74
CA ARG A 460 -4.35 21.68 12.23
C ARG A 460 -3.75 22.59 13.28
N SER A 461 -2.84 23.48 12.87
CA SER A 461 -2.44 24.64 13.67
C SER A 461 -3.66 25.53 13.83
N GLU A 462 -4.06 25.84 15.08
CA GLU A 462 -4.87 27.03 15.26
C GLU A 462 -4.09 28.21 14.70
N PRO A 463 -4.75 29.12 13.92
CA PRO A 463 -4.09 30.37 13.57
C PRO A 463 -3.73 31.04 14.92
N THR A 464 -2.43 31.23 15.16
CA THR A 464 -1.94 32.03 16.27
C THR A 464 -2.77 33.30 16.34
N ALA A 465 -3.57 33.45 17.39
CA ALA A 465 -4.29 34.68 17.63
C ALA A 465 -3.24 35.78 17.59
N ALA A 466 -3.37 36.69 16.62
CA ALA A 466 -2.51 37.85 16.53
C ALA A 466 -2.56 38.56 17.89
N PRO A 467 -1.42 38.96 18.48
CA PRO A 467 -1.42 39.71 19.72
C PRO A 467 -2.33 40.91 19.52
N ARG A 468 -3.38 41.03 20.32
CA ARG A 468 -4.20 42.24 20.37
C ARG A 468 -3.26 43.38 20.61
N GLY A 469 -3.07 44.21 19.57
CA GLY A 469 -2.28 45.43 19.67
C GLY A 469 -2.81 46.25 20.84
N GLY A 470 -1.98 46.38 21.87
CA GLY A 470 -2.22 47.33 22.94
C GLY A 470 -2.21 48.74 22.33
N ALA A 471 -3.31 49.42 22.40
CA ALA A 471 -3.31 50.86 22.23
C ALA A 471 -2.48 51.49 23.34
N VAL A 472 -1.40 52.15 22.94
CA VAL A 472 -0.64 53.02 23.85
C VAL A 472 -1.27 54.41 23.74
N PRO A 473 -1.45 55.15 24.86
CA PRO A 473 -2.18 56.38 24.97
C PRO A 473 -1.54 57.57 24.21
#